data_a55c3f51446f4d46e42994a3a32df674
#
_entry.id   a55c3f51446f4d46e42994a3a32df674
#
_cell.length_a   1.000
_cell.length_b   1.000
_cell.length_c   1.000
_cell.angle_alpha   90.00
_cell.angle_beta   90.00
_cell.angle_gamma   90.00
#
_symmetry.space_group_name_H-M   'P 1'
#
loop_
_entity.id
_entity.type
_entity.pdbx_description
1 polymer ?
#
loop_
_entity_poly.entity_id
_entity_poly.type
_entity_poly.pdbx_seq_one_letter_code
_entity_poly.pdbx_strand_id
1 'polypeptide(L)'
;MIQFGNIIIEGFCSIPYLELNLGLRGITVIRGATGEGKTTILSALVWAVYGKNIKGKSDVNTWEKYRQKNYQGTKVEIYFSKSGKIHKITRCLKYKGEVNGAKGKDRLIYEIDAIEVSDKNKNDIQALIVADLGMSYDLFMNSIMFGQGMKRLIQESPSDKKDLFEEIFELGYISKAREIAKGYYTKSLEEYNDTHQKYYSIKEKRQSVQRMLDDLKEQAKHIKTDLSSKIKSLEKKL
;
A
#
# COMPACT_ATOMS: atom_id res chain seq x y z
N MET A 1 7.79 21.38 11.45
CA MET A 1 8.55 20.47 12.35
C MET A 1 7.56 19.81 13.29
N ILE A 2 7.73 18.51 13.58
CA ILE A 2 6.91 17.77 14.54
C ILE A 2 7.66 17.69 15.85
N GLN A 3 6.98 17.93 16.95
CA GLN A 3 7.53 17.80 18.30
C GLN A 3 6.59 16.96 19.15
N PHE A 4 7.07 15.82 19.62
CA PHE A 4 6.32 15.00 20.57
C PHE A 4 6.23 15.67 21.93
N GLY A 5 5.06 15.57 22.56
CA GLY A 5 4.76 16.08 23.89
C GLY A 5 4.65 14.94 24.91
N ASN A 6 3.55 14.91 25.66
CA ASN A 6 3.32 13.87 26.66
C ASN A 6 2.85 12.56 26.03
N ILE A 7 3.23 11.45 26.65
CA ILE A 7 2.63 10.14 26.46
C ILE A 7 2.03 9.66 27.78
N ILE A 8 0.80 9.17 27.74
CA ILE A 8 0.12 8.55 28.89
C ILE A 8 -0.20 7.12 28.52
N ILE A 9 0.25 6.19 29.31
CA ILE A 9 0.13 4.74 29.11
C ILE A 9 -0.66 4.16 30.26
N GLU A 10 -1.76 3.49 29.98
CA GLU A 10 -2.57 2.76 30.96
C GLU A 10 -2.77 1.31 30.51
N GLY A 11 -2.38 0.37 31.37
CA GLY A 11 -2.60 -1.06 31.14
C GLY A 11 -1.91 -1.64 29.91
N PHE A 12 -0.76 -1.11 29.51
CA PHE A 12 -0.03 -1.61 28.35
C PHE A 12 1.04 -2.63 28.77
N CYS A 13 0.84 -3.90 28.49
CA CYS A 13 1.72 -4.99 28.92
C CYS A 13 1.90 -5.00 30.46
N SER A 14 3.15 -4.84 30.92
CA SER A 14 3.52 -4.78 32.34
C SER A 14 3.33 -3.40 32.96
N ILE A 15 3.02 -2.37 32.17
CA ILE A 15 2.88 -0.98 32.64
C ILE A 15 1.45 -0.75 33.10
N PRO A 16 1.18 -0.54 34.41
CA PRO A 16 -0.17 -0.22 34.91
C PRO A 16 -0.59 1.18 34.51
N TYR A 17 0.30 2.13 34.82
CA TYR A 17 0.16 3.55 34.50
C TYR A 17 1.55 4.17 34.39
N LEU A 18 1.71 5.00 33.38
CA LEU A 18 2.92 5.82 33.19
C LEU A 18 2.55 7.09 32.44
N GLU A 19 3.02 8.22 32.94
CA GLU A 19 3.01 9.48 32.21
C GLU A 19 4.45 9.94 32.01
N LEU A 20 4.81 10.31 30.78
CA LEU A 20 6.16 10.72 30.43
C LEU A 20 6.10 11.90 29.46
N ASN A 21 6.90 12.93 29.73
CA ASN A 21 7.09 14.04 28.80
C ASN A 21 8.24 13.73 27.83
N LEU A 22 7.92 13.59 26.56
CA LEU A 22 8.87 13.38 25.46
C LEU A 22 9.39 14.69 24.87
N GLY A 23 8.76 15.83 25.18
CA GLY A 23 9.09 17.16 24.65
C GLY A 23 10.23 17.88 25.36
N LEU A 24 10.89 17.23 26.32
CA LEU A 24 12.01 17.79 27.04
C LEU A 24 13.23 17.96 26.10
N ARG A 25 13.89 19.10 26.22
CA ARG A 25 15.12 19.34 25.47
C ARG A 25 16.29 18.53 26.10
N GLY A 26 17.19 18.05 25.25
CA GLY A 26 18.35 17.28 25.64
C GLY A 26 18.18 15.77 25.57
N ILE A 27 18.86 15.04 26.43
CA ILE A 27 18.87 13.58 26.47
C ILE A 27 18.09 13.09 27.68
N THR A 28 17.06 12.29 27.45
CA THR A 28 16.31 11.59 28.50
C THR A 28 16.79 10.14 28.60
N VAL A 29 17.19 9.73 29.80
CA VAL A 29 17.69 8.37 30.07
C VAL A 29 16.66 7.60 30.89
N ILE A 30 16.14 6.50 30.33
CA ILE A 30 15.26 5.57 31.04
C ILE A 30 16.11 4.44 31.61
N ARG A 31 16.18 4.34 32.93
CA ARG A 31 16.94 3.31 33.66
C ARG A 31 16.00 2.28 34.29
N GLY A 32 16.44 1.06 34.42
CA GLY A 32 15.72 -0.03 35.07
C GLY A 32 16.39 -1.37 34.78
N ALA A 33 16.08 -2.40 35.56
CA ALA A 33 16.59 -3.75 35.36
C ALA A 33 16.05 -4.38 34.06
N THR A 34 16.66 -5.47 33.62
CA THR A 34 16.17 -6.21 32.45
C THR A 34 14.77 -6.77 32.72
N GLY A 35 13.81 -6.56 31.81
CA GLY A 35 12.43 -7.00 31.97
C GLY A 35 11.46 -5.97 32.57
N GLU A 36 11.94 -4.84 33.12
CA GLU A 36 11.09 -3.80 33.73
C GLU A 36 10.27 -2.94 32.77
N GLY A 37 10.26 -3.27 31.48
CA GLY A 37 9.35 -2.61 30.54
C GLY A 37 9.94 -1.37 29.84
N LYS A 38 11.25 -1.12 29.85
CA LYS A 38 11.87 0.02 29.12
C LYS A 38 11.50 0.02 27.63
N THR A 39 11.63 -1.11 26.96
CA THR A 39 11.25 -1.27 25.55
C THR A 39 9.72 -1.25 25.36
N THR A 40 8.95 -1.56 26.40
CA THR A 40 7.51 -1.53 26.39
C THR A 40 6.97 -0.10 26.24
N ILE A 41 7.66 0.91 26.80
CA ILE A 41 7.31 2.33 26.63
C ILE A 41 7.39 2.71 25.14
N LEU A 42 8.46 2.32 24.47
CA LEU A 42 8.65 2.58 23.04
C LEU A 42 7.61 1.82 22.21
N SER A 43 7.29 0.58 22.60
CA SER A 43 6.22 -0.20 21.95
C SER A 43 4.84 0.45 22.10
N ALA A 44 4.55 1.04 23.25
CA ALA A 44 3.30 1.75 23.49
C ALA A 44 3.17 2.99 22.60
N LEU A 45 4.26 3.76 22.44
CA LEU A 45 4.31 4.91 21.54
C LEU A 45 4.00 4.49 20.09
N VAL A 46 4.74 3.51 19.58
CA VAL A 46 4.56 3.03 18.21
C VAL A 46 3.15 2.45 18.00
N TRP A 47 2.64 1.72 18.99
CA TRP A 47 1.29 1.18 18.93
C TRP A 47 0.21 2.26 18.94
N ALA A 48 0.38 3.31 19.74
CA ALA A 48 -0.56 4.42 19.75
C ALA A 48 -0.68 5.06 18.37
N VAL A 49 0.44 5.31 17.71
CA VAL A 49 0.50 5.96 16.40
C VAL A 49 0.06 5.05 15.27
N TYR A 50 0.63 3.83 15.18
CA TYR A 50 0.48 2.96 13.99
C TYR A 50 -0.40 1.74 14.21
N GLY A 51 -0.82 1.43 15.43
CA GLY A 51 -1.54 0.20 15.75
C GLY A 51 -0.69 -1.07 15.65
N LYS A 52 0.62 -0.93 15.48
CA LYS A 52 1.61 -2.00 15.40
C LYS A 52 2.62 -1.88 16.55
N ASN A 53 3.21 -2.98 16.96
CA ASN A 53 4.34 -2.93 17.90
C ASN A 53 5.66 -2.64 17.16
N ILE A 54 6.76 -2.48 17.90
CA ILE A 54 8.11 -2.25 17.34
C ILE A 54 8.61 -3.40 16.45
N LYS A 55 7.95 -4.56 16.43
CA LYS A 55 8.25 -5.70 15.56
C LYS A 55 7.30 -5.79 14.35
N GLY A 56 6.50 -4.77 14.10
CA GLY A 56 5.54 -4.70 13.00
C GLY A 56 4.28 -5.54 13.17
N LYS A 57 4.07 -6.18 14.33
CA LYS A 57 2.90 -7.02 14.58
C LYS A 57 1.75 -6.18 15.12
N SER A 58 0.58 -6.32 14.53
CA SER A 58 -0.66 -5.71 15.00
C SER A 58 -1.38 -6.55 16.07
N ASP A 59 -0.99 -7.81 16.24
CA ASP A 59 -1.61 -8.71 17.21
C ASP A 59 -1.16 -8.38 18.63
N VAL A 60 -2.09 -7.79 19.37
CA VAL A 60 -1.91 -7.37 20.76
C VAL A 60 -2.05 -8.57 21.73
N ASN A 61 -2.60 -9.71 21.27
CA ASN A 61 -2.79 -10.88 22.12
C ASN A 61 -1.45 -11.48 22.59
N THR A 62 -0.36 -11.26 21.85
CA THR A 62 0.98 -11.67 22.29
C THR A 62 1.43 -11.02 23.59
N TRP A 63 0.73 -9.99 24.06
CA TRP A 63 1.07 -9.26 25.30
C TRP A 63 0.26 -9.74 26.50
N GLU A 64 -0.71 -10.63 26.32
CA GLU A 64 -1.59 -11.11 27.40
C GLU A 64 -0.81 -11.72 28.57
N LYS A 65 0.27 -12.43 28.30
CA LYS A 65 1.13 -13.02 29.34
C LYS A 65 1.84 -11.99 30.25
N TYR A 66 1.92 -10.73 29.82
CA TYR A 66 2.55 -9.64 30.58
C TYR A 66 1.52 -8.75 31.27
N ARG A 67 0.22 -9.05 31.13
CA ARG A 67 -0.86 -8.26 31.74
C ARG A 67 -0.88 -8.42 33.24
N GLN A 68 -1.28 -7.36 33.90
CA GLN A 68 -1.46 -7.35 35.35
C GLN A 68 -2.73 -8.08 35.78
N LYS A 69 -2.76 -8.52 37.05
CA LYS A 69 -3.92 -9.20 37.63
C LYS A 69 -5.21 -8.37 37.54
N ASN A 70 -5.14 -7.04 37.68
CA ASN A 70 -6.26 -6.11 37.66
C ASN A 70 -6.39 -5.35 36.30
N TYR A 71 -6.09 -6.03 35.20
CA TYR A 71 -6.18 -5.44 33.89
C TYR A 71 -7.56 -4.91 33.53
N GLN A 72 -7.69 -3.59 33.31
CA GLN A 72 -8.92 -2.89 32.93
C GLN A 72 -8.96 -2.52 31.43
N GLY A 73 -8.10 -3.08 30.63
CA GLY A 73 -7.89 -2.73 29.25
C GLY A 73 -6.64 -1.87 29.07
N THR A 74 -6.33 -1.57 27.83
CA THR A 74 -5.17 -0.76 27.45
C THR A 74 -5.65 0.55 26.87
N LYS A 75 -5.07 1.66 27.33
CA LYS A 75 -5.23 2.99 26.74
C LYS A 75 -3.84 3.64 26.61
N VAL A 76 -3.54 4.18 25.46
CA VAL A 76 -2.34 5.00 25.25
C VAL A 76 -2.75 6.30 24.58
N GLU A 77 -2.36 7.40 25.21
CA GLU A 77 -2.53 8.75 24.68
C GLU A 77 -1.17 9.33 24.33
N ILE A 78 -1.05 9.95 23.16
CA ILE A 78 0.16 10.66 22.76
C ILE A 78 -0.20 12.03 22.20
N TYR A 79 0.57 13.01 22.60
CA TYR A 79 0.46 14.38 22.15
C TYR A 79 1.64 14.74 21.28
N PHE A 80 1.40 15.46 20.20
CA PHE A 80 2.46 16.08 19.40
C PHE A 80 1.96 17.42 18.83
N SER A 81 2.89 18.30 18.54
CA SER A 81 2.62 19.56 17.86
C SER A 81 3.15 19.54 16.44
N LYS A 82 2.37 20.09 15.51
CA LYS A 82 2.73 20.30 14.10
C LYS A 82 2.13 21.61 13.60
N SER A 83 2.94 22.47 13.02
CA SER A 83 2.49 23.74 12.42
C SER A 83 1.67 24.61 13.39
N GLY A 84 2.04 24.61 14.67
CA GLY A 84 1.37 25.39 15.72
C GLY A 84 0.08 24.77 16.27
N LYS A 85 -0.36 23.62 15.77
CA LYS A 85 -1.52 22.88 16.28
C LYS A 85 -1.09 21.75 17.20
N ILE A 86 -1.94 21.45 18.18
CA ILE A 86 -1.75 20.33 19.10
C ILE A 86 -2.61 19.17 18.62
N HIS A 87 -1.96 18.04 18.41
CA HIS A 87 -2.57 16.79 17.99
C HIS A 87 -2.55 15.81 19.15
N LYS A 88 -3.65 15.11 19.39
CA LYS A 88 -3.77 14.06 20.39
C LYS A 88 -4.29 12.78 19.75
N ILE A 89 -3.58 11.70 19.95
CA ILE A 89 -4.01 10.37 19.53
C ILE A 89 -4.33 9.57 20.79
N THR A 90 -5.54 9.01 20.88
CA THR A 90 -5.95 8.08 21.94
C THR A 90 -6.30 6.74 21.31
N ARG A 91 -5.54 5.70 21.65
CA ARG A 91 -5.79 4.35 21.20
C ARG A 91 -6.15 3.45 22.39
N CYS A 92 -7.28 2.77 22.26
CA CYS A 92 -7.79 1.86 23.27
C CYS A 92 -7.90 0.44 22.73
N LEU A 93 -7.69 -0.53 23.62
CA LEU A 93 -7.96 -1.96 23.38
C LEU A 93 -8.57 -2.58 24.61
N LYS A 94 -9.79 -3.15 24.48
CA LYS A 94 -10.55 -3.76 25.58
C LYS A 94 -10.63 -2.86 26.83
N TYR A 95 -10.54 -1.53 26.64
CA TYR A 95 -10.51 -0.56 27.74
C TYR A 95 -11.91 -0.41 28.35
N LYS A 96 -12.01 -0.60 29.66
CA LYS A 96 -13.29 -0.56 30.40
C LYS A 96 -13.68 0.84 30.86
N GLY A 97 -12.71 1.75 30.92
CA GLY A 97 -12.95 3.14 31.28
C GLY A 97 -13.64 3.94 30.18
N GLU A 98 -13.97 5.17 30.52
CA GLU A 98 -14.55 6.14 29.57
C GLU A 98 -13.46 6.99 28.92
N VAL A 99 -13.69 7.33 27.66
CA VAL A 99 -12.86 8.28 26.89
C VAL A 99 -13.81 9.15 26.09
N ASN A 100 -13.72 10.46 26.26
CA ASN A 100 -14.60 11.45 25.63
C ASN A 100 -16.10 11.10 25.82
N GLY A 101 -16.51 10.78 27.05
CA GLY A 101 -17.91 10.50 27.39
C GLY A 101 -18.47 9.17 26.88
N ALA A 102 -17.65 8.29 26.31
CA ALA A 102 -18.09 6.98 25.85
C ALA A 102 -17.12 5.88 26.29
N LYS A 103 -17.61 4.62 26.36
CA LYS A 103 -16.78 3.47 26.73
C LYS A 103 -15.60 3.31 25.76
N GLY A 104 -14.40 3.20 26.29
CA GLY A 104 -13.14 3.15 25.53
C GLY A 104 -13.03 1.94 24.60
N LYS A 105 -13.47 0.74 25.03
CA LYS A 105 -13.37 -0.50 24.23
C LYS A 105 -12.15 -0.54 23.29
N ASP A 106 -12.39 -0.72 22.01
CA ASP A 106 -11.36 -0.80 20.95
C ASP A 106 -11.41 0.46 20.05
N ARG A 107 -11.30 1.65 20.65
CA ARG A 107 -11.42 2.93 19.96
C ARG A 107 -10.07 3.48 19.52
N LEU A 108 -10.07 4.19 18.41
CA LEU A 108 -9.03 5.09 17.97
C LEU A 108 -9.65 6.48 17.83
N ILE A 109 -9.15 7.43 18.60
CA ILE A 109 -9.62 8.81 18.63
C ILE A 109 -8.45 9.71 18.21
N TYR A 110 -8.74 10.67 17.35
CA TYR A 110 -7.79 11.67 16.93
C TYR A 110 -8.38 13.04 17.14
N GLU A 111 -7.66 13.91 17.84
CA GLU A 111 -8.07 15.26 18.17
C GLU A 111 -7.03 16.26 17.66
N ILE A 112 -7.50 17.38 17.11
CA ILE A 112 -6.66 18.51 16.69
C ILE A 112 -7.19 19.74 17.44
N ASP A 113 -6.33 20.40 18.24
CA ASP A 113 -6.68 21.51 19.11
C ASP A 113 -7.92 21.21 20.00
N ALA A 114 -7.94 20.00 20.57
CA ALA A 114 -9.02 19.45 21.40
C ALA A 114 -10.37 19.22 20.69
N ILE A 115 -10.40 19.29 19.35
CA ILE A 115 -11.58 18.95 18.54
C ILE A 115 -11.39 17.54 17.99
N GLU A 116 -12.29 16.62 18.35
CA GLU A 116 -12.27 15.24 17.84
C GLU A 116 -12.57 15.23 16.33
N VAL A 117 -11.75 14.54 15.56
CA VAL A 117 -12.03 14.24 14.16
C VAL A 117 -13.08 13.13 14.11
N SER A 118 -14.36 13.56 14.13
CA SER A 118 -15.54 12.69 14.09
C SER A 118 -15.89 12.25 12.66
N ASP A 119 -16.87 11.35 12.52
CA ASP A 119 -17.48 10.88 11.26
C ASP A 119 -16.58 10.03 10.35
N LYS A 120 -15.50 9.45 10.89
CA LYS A 120 -14.61 8.58 10.14
C LYS A 120 -14.50 7.19 10.78
N ASN A 121 -14.36 6.18 9.96
CA ASN A 121 -14.04 4.84 10.44
C ASN A 121 -12.58 4.78 10.93
N LYS A 122 -12.26 3.73 11.70
CA LYS A 122 -10.93 3.54 12.31
C LYS A 122 -9.77 3.55 11.30
N ASN A 123 -10.01 3.05 10.09
CA ASN A 123 -8.96 3.02 9.05
C ASN A 123 -8.71 4.41 8.47
N ASP A 124 -9.75 5.20 8.28
CA ASP A 124 -9.63 6.58 7.79
C ASP A 124 -8.94 7.47 8.84
N ILE A 125 -9.28 7.30 10.12
CA ILE A 125 -8.58 7.99 11.22
C ILE A 125 -7.10 7.58 11.24
N GLN A 126 -6.78 6.30 11.06
CA GLN A 126 -5.41 5.83 11.00
C GLN A 126 -4.65 6.45 9.82
N ALA A 127 -5.27 6.53 8.65
CA ALA A 127 -4.67 7.15 7.47
C ALA A 127 -4.39 8.65 7.69
N LEU A 128 -5.33 9.37 8.34
CA LEU A 128 -5.14 10.77 8.69
C LEU A 128 -3.99 10.98 9.67
N ILE A 129 -3.89 10.15 10.72
CA ILE A 129 -2.77 10.23 11.69
C ILE A 129 -1.44 10.10 10.96
N VAL A 130 -1.32 9.12 10.04
CA VAL A 130 -0.10 8.89 9.26
C VAL A 130 0.19 10.08 8.33
N ALA A 131 -0.83 10.62 7.67
CA ALA A 131 -0.70 11.78 6.79
C ALA A 131 -0.29 13.05 7.56
N ASP A 132 -0.90 13.27 8.73
CA ASP A 132 -0.54 14.42 9.58
C ASP A 132 0.84 14.26 10.21
N LEU A 133 1.24 13.05 10.59
CA LEU A 133 2.60 12.78 11.04
C LEU A 133 3.62 12.89 9.89
N GLY A 134 3.18 12.64 8.64
CA GLY A 134 4.03 12.69 7.45
C GLY A 134 5.08 11.60 7.39
N MET A 135 4.89 10.49 8.12
CA MET A 135 5.82 9.37 8.19
C MET A 135 5.05 8.06 8.25
N SER A 136 5.40 7.11 7.37
CA SER A 136 4.94 5.73 7.48
C SER A 136 5.53 5.03 8.71
N TYR A 137 4.99 3.86 9.04
CA TYR A 137 5.56 3.01 10.09
C TYR A 137 7.03 2.68 9.81
N ASP A 138 7.35 2.30 8.58
CA ASP A 138 8.69 1.87 8.20
C ASP A 138 9.69 3.03 8.23
N LEU A 139 9.29 4.21 7.77
CA LEU A 139 10.10 5.42 7.87
C LEU A 139 10.34 5.81 9.34
N PHE A 140 9.31 5.79 10.18
CA PHE A 140 9.42 6.09 11.60
C PHE A 140 10.38 5.15 12.33
N MET A 141 10.25 3.83 12.05
CA MET A 141 11.10 2.80 12.67
C MET A 141 12.56 2.87 12.19
N ASN A 142 12.82 3.34 10.98
CA ASN A 142 14.17 3.45 10.44
C ASN A 142 14.86 4.80 10.70
N SER A 143 14.08 5.85 11.01
CA SER A 143 14.63 7.22 11.21
C SER A 143 14.60 7.71 12.65
N ILE A 144 13.61 7.29 13.44
CA ILE A 144 13.38 7.81 14.80
C ILE A 144 13.65 6.74 15.87
N MET A 145 13.29 5.47 15.57
CA MET A 145 13.39 4.38 16.55
C MET A 145 14.60 3.50 16.26
N PHE A 146 15.52 3.47 17.21
CA PHE A 146 16.70 2.61 17.14
C PHE A 146 16.69 1.60 18.29
N GLY A 147 16.43 0.32 18.01
CA GLY A 147 16.30 -0.74 19.00
C GLY A 147 17.07 -2.01 18.66
N GLN A 148 17.31 -2.85 19.67
CA GLN A 148 17.88 -4.19 19.45
C GLN A 148 16.94 -5.08 18.66
N GLY A 149 17.46 -5.81 17.66
CA GLY A 149 16.70 -6.76 16.86
C GLY A 149 15.73 -6.11 15.84
N MET A 150 15.84 -4.80 15.63
CA MET A 150 15.12 -4.13 14.55
C MET A 150 15.93 -4.25 13.26
N LYS A 151 15.25 -4.57 12.16
CA LYS A 151 15.87 -4.48 10.83
C LYS A 151 16.26 -3.04 10.56
N ARG A 152 17.48 -2.83 10.18
CA ARG A 152 17.98 -1.51 9.79
C ARG A 152 17.85 -1.35 8.29
N LEU A 153 17.73 -0.11 7.82
CA LEU A 153 17.71 0.22 6.40
C LEU A 153 18.80 -0.51 5.59
N ILE A 154 20.01 -0.68 6.17
CA ILE A 154 21.12 -1.40 5.53
C ILE A 154 20.78 -2.88 5.27
N GLN A 155 19.94 -3.50 6.11
CA GLN A 155 19.56 -4.91 6.06
C GLN A 155 18.29 -5.16 5.23
N GLU A 156 17.58 -4.12 4.81
CA GLU A 156 16.39 -4.24 3.99
C GLU A 156 16.73 -4.66 2.56
N SER A 157 15.73 -5.23 1.87
CA SER A 157 15.86 -5.57 0.47
C SER A 157 16.07 -4.33 -0.40
N PRO A 158 16.66 -4.46 -1.61
CA PRO A 158 16.79 -3.32 -2.54
C PRO A 158 15.44 -2.65 -2.87
N SER A 159 14.34 -3.43 -2.91
CA SER A 159 13.00 -2.90 -3.14
C SER A 159 12.54 -2.04 -1.97
N ASP A 160 12.63 -2.57 -0.74
CA ASP A 160 12.18 -1.87 0.47
C ASP A 160 12.99 -0.59 0.70
N LYS A 161 14.31 -0.64 0.42
CA LYS A 161 15.17 0.57 0.44
C LYS A 161 14.68 1.63 -0.55
N LYS A 162 14.35 1.21 -1.77
CA LYS A 162 13.86 2.11 -2.81
C LYS A 162 12.56 2.77 -2.37
N ASP A 163 11.60 1.98 -1.88
CA ASP A 163 10.28 2.48 -1.44
C ASP A 163 10.44 3.50 -0.29
N LEU A 164 11.36 3.22 0.64
CA LEU A 164 11.65 4.13 1.74
C LEU A 164 12.32 5.43 1.26
N PHE A 165 13.23 5.37 0.29
CA PHE A 165 13.79 6.57 -0.32
C PHE A 165 12.77 7.36 -1.13
N GLU A 166 11.87 6.69 -1.86
CA GLU A 166 10.76 7.34 -2.57
C GLU A 166 9.86 8.10 -1.59
N GLU A 167 9.63 7.56 -0.39
CA GLU A 167 8.88 8.25 0.66
C GLU A 167 9.64 9.44 1.23
N ILE A 168 10.93 9.28 1.61
CA ILE A 168 11.77 10.35 2.19
C ILE A 168 11.87 11.56 1.25
N PHE A 169 12.03 11.31 -0.04
CA PHE A 169 12.19 12.35 -1.05
C PHE A 169 10.86 12.76 -1.71
N GLU A 170 9.72 12.26 -1.21
CA GLU A 170 8.38 12.52 -1.74
C GLU A 170 8.25 12.23 -3.24
N LEU A 171 8.96 11.20 -3.74
CA LEU A 171 9.03 10.84 -5.16
C LEU A 171 7.83 10.00 -5.64
N GLY A 172 6.81 9.79 -4.82
CA GLY A 172 5.64 8.97 -5.12
C GLY A 172 4.89 9.39 -6.40
N TYR A 173 4.99 10.65 -6.81
CA TYR A 173 4.43 11.13 -8.08
C TYR A 173 5.14 10.52 -9.30
N ILE A 174 6.45 10.23 -9.20
CA ILE A 174 7.22 9.58 -10.28
C ILE A 174 6.76 8.14 -10.47
N SER A 175 6.57 7.40 -9.38
CA SER A 175 6.07 6.04 -9.41
C SER A 175 4.65 5.97 -10.01
N LYS A 176 3.75 6.90 -9.62
CA LYS A 176 2.42 7.02 -10.24
C LYS A 176 2.47 7.35 -11.72
N ALA A 177 3.32 8.28 -12.12
CA ALA A 177 3.51 8.62 -13.54
C ALA A 177 4.00 7.41 -14.35
N ARG A 178 4.93 6.62 -13.79
CA ARG A 178 5.41 5.38 -14.40
C ARG A 178 4.31 4.32 -14.55
N GLU A 179 3.46 4.13 -13.54
CA GLU A 179 2.33 3.19 -13.62
C GLU A 179 1.33 3.59 -14.71
N ILE A 180 1.00 4.88 -14.78
CA ILE A 180 0.12 5.42 -15.83
C ILE A 180 0.73 5.20 -17.22
N ALA A 181 2.00 5.54 -17.41
CA ALA A 181 2.71 5.34 -18.67
C ALA A 181 2.77 3.86 -19.07
N LYS A 182 3.01 2.96 -18.10
CA LYS A 182 2.98 1.50 -18.32
C LYS A 182 1.59 1.03 -18.74
N GLY A 183 0.53 1.54 -18.14
CA GLY A 183 -0.85 1.23 -18.53
C GLY A 183 -1.15 1.64 -19.97
N TYR A 184 -0.76 2.84 -20.39
CA TYR A 184 -0.91 3.28 -21.78
C TYR A 184 -0.10 2.42 -22.74
N TYR A 185 1.16 2.10 -22.40
CA TYR A 185 2.00 1.24 -23.21
C TYR A 185 1.39 -0.15 -23.41
N THR A 186 0.91 -0.79 -22.35
CA THR A 186 0.29 -2.12 -22.43
C THR A 186 -0.94 -2.09 -23.32
N LYS A 187 -1.83 -1.10 -23.15
CA LYS A 187 -3.03 -0.94 -23.97
C LYS A 187 -2.68 -0.73 -25.44
N SER A 188 -1.74 0.13 -25.74
CA SER A 188 -1.30 0.38 -27.13
C SER A 188 -0.66 -0.87 -27.75
N LEU A 189 0.06 -1.68 -26.97
CA LEU A 189 0.64 -2.93 -27.44
C LEU A 189 -0.43 -3.98 -27.76
N GLU A 190 -1.47 -4.07 -26.95
CA GLU A 190 -2.63 -4.95 -27.21
C GLU A 190 -3.35 -4.53 -28.50
N GLU A 191 -3.66 -3.26 -28.67
CA GLU A 191 -4.28 -2.71 -29.88
C GLU A 191 -3.43 -2.94 -31.13
N TYR A 192 -2.11 -2.76 -31.01
CA TYR A 192 -1.18 -3.07 -32.09
C TYR A 192 -1.21 -4.54 -32.47
N ASN A 193 -1.12 -5.45 -31.50
CA ASN A 193 -1.14 -6.90 -31.74
C ASN A 193 -2.44 -7.36 -32.39
N ASP A 194 -3.57 -6.84 -31.94
CA ASP A 194 -4.88 -7.16 -32.49
C ASP A 194 -5.00 -6.69 -33.95
N THR A 195 -4.57 -5.47 -34.23
CA THR A 195 -4.55 -4.91 -35.57
C THR A 195 -3.58 -5.68 -36.49
N HIS A 196 -2.45 -6.06 -35.97
CA HIS A 196 -1.44 -6.84 -36.68
C HIS A 196 -1.94 -8.23 -37.05
N GLN A 197 -2.63 -8.94 -36.15
CA GLN A 197 -3.26 -10.22 -36.43
C GLN A 197 -4.36 -10.08 -37.51
N LYS A 198 -5.20 -9.06 -37.42
CA LYS A 198 -6.23 -8.78 -38.44
C LYS A 198 -5.61 -8.53 -39.81
N TYR A 199 -4.55 -7.75 -39.86
CA TYR A 199 -3.83 -7.49 -41.11
C TYR A 199 -3.32 -8.76 -41.77
N TYR A 200 -2.66 -9.64 -41.01
CA TYR A 200 -2.13 -10.90 -41.54
C TYR A 200 -3.25 -11.85 -42.00
N SER A 201 -4.33 -11.97 -41.25
CA SER A 201 -5.46 -12.79 -41.65
C SER A 201 -6.10 -12.31 -42.95
N ILE A 202 -6.25 -11.00 -43.12
CA ILE A 202 -6.78 -10.42 -44.38
C ILE A 202 -5.79 -10.64 -45.53
N LYS A 203 -4.48 -10.50 -45.29
CA LYS A 203 -3.44 -10.74 -46.29
C LYS A 203 -3.46 -12.20 -46.81
N GLU A 204 -3.59 -13.17 -45.92
CA GLU A 204 -3.70 -14.59 -46.25
C GLU A 204 -4.99 -14.89 -47.07
N LYS A 205 -6.11 -14.34 -46.59
CA LYS A 205 -7.38 -14.48 -47.35
C LYS A 205 -7.28 -13.89 -48.76
N ARG A 206 -6.67 -12.72 -48.90
CA ARG A 206 -6.43 -12.09 -50.19
C ARG A 206 -5.59 -12.99 -51.12
N GLN A 207 -4.50 -13.57 -50.59
CA GLN A 207 -3.64 -14.50 -51.34
C GLN A 207 -4.40 -15.74 -51.78
N SER A 208 -5.23 -16.33 -50.91
CA SER A 208 -6.05 -17.49 -51.21
C SER A 208 -7.06 -17.19 -52.30
N VAL A 209 -7.77 -16.08 -52.18
CA VAL A 209 -8.75 -15.66 -53.23
C VAL A 209 -8.05 -15.38 -54.57
N GLN A 210 -6.86 -14.76 -54.55
CA GLN A 210 -6.10 -14.51 -55.76
C GLN A 210 -5.74 -15.83 -56.48
N ARG A 211 -5.27 -16.87 -55.75
CA ARG A 211 -4.96 -18.20 -56.30
C ARG A 211 -6.20 -18.84 -56.95
N MET A 212 -7.35 -18.82 -56.23
CA MET A 212 -8.59 -19.35 -56.76
C MET A 212 -9.01 -18.64 -58.05
N LEU A 213 -8.82 -17.33 -58.11
CA LEU A 213 -9.14 -16.52 -59.26
C LEU A 213 -8.26 -16.90 -60.48
N ASP A 214 -6.97 -17.11 -60.22
CA ASP A 214 -6.03 -17.51 -61.25
C ASP A 214 -6.32 -18.94 -61.77
N ASP A 215 -6.65 -19.87 -60.89
CA ASP A 215 -7.09 -21.25 -61.26
C ASP A 215 -8.37 -21.21 -62.11
N LEU A 216 -9.36 -20.41 -61.70
CA LEU A 216 -10.60 -20.26 -62.49
C LEU A 216 -10.37 -19.65 -63.87
N LYS A 217 -9.45 -18.71 -64.00
CA LYS A 217 -9.05 -18.15 -65.29
C LYS A 217 -8.39 -19.19 -66.19
N GLU A 218 -7.55 -20.05 -65.69
CA GLU A 218 -6.96 -21.16 -66.45
C GLU A 218 -8.01 -22.16 -66.88
N GLN A 219 -8.92 -22.59 -66.02
CA GLN A 219 -10.00 -23.46 -66.37
C GLN A 219 -10.88 -22.86 -67.48
N ALA A 220 -11.27 -21.59 -67.35
CA ALA A 220 -12.04 -20.90 -68.39
C ALA A 220 -11.31 -20.86 -69.73
N LYS A 221 -9.97 -20.68 -69.73
CA LYS A 221 -9.16 -20.72 -70.93
C LYS A 221 -9.16 -22.11 -71.60
N HIS A 222 -9.01 -23.18 -70.79
CA HIS A 222 -9.12 -24.56 -71.29
C HIS A 222 -10.46 -24.87 -71.88
N ILE A 223 -11.55 -24.50 -71.21
CA ILE A 223 -12.91 -24.73 -71.71
C ILE A 223 -13.12 -24.00 -73.06
N LYS A 224 -12.61 -22.77 -73.16
CA LYS A 224 -12.72 -21.98 -74.41
C LYS A 224 -11.94 -22.61 -75.57
N THR A 225 -10.77 -23.17 -75.28
CA THR A 225 -9.97 -23.87 -76.29
C THR A 225 -10.62 -25.19 -76.73
N ASP A 226 -11.15 -25.94 -75.78
CA ASP A 226 -11.90 -27.22 -76.08
C ASP A 226 -13.17 -26.97 -76.87
N LEU A 227 -13.96 -25.95 -76.53
CA LEU A 227 -15.13 -25.56 -77.27
C LEU A 227 -14.78 -25.13 -78.72
N SER A 228 -13.70 -24.31 -78.88
CA SER A 228 -13.29 -23.90 -80.20
C SER A 228 -12.82 -25.06 -81.10
N SER A 229 -12.16 -26.05 -80.50
CA SER A 229 -11.71 -27.28 -81.18
C SER A 229 -12.93 -28.15 -81.61
N LYS A 230 -13.90 -28.30 -80.72
CA LYS A 230 -15.14 -29.00 -81.00
C LYS A 230 -15.96 -28.33 -82.07
N ILE A 231 -16.09 -27.02 -82.10
CA ILE A 231 -16.77 -26.27 -83.16
C ILE A 231 -16.05 -26.53 -84.48
N LYS A 232 -14.76 -26.37 -84.56
CA LYS A 232 -14.01 -26.64 -85.81
C LYS A 232 -14.15 -28.11 -86.29
N SER A 233 -14.28 -29.06 -85.39
CA SER A 233 -14.49 -30.46 -85.73
C SER A 233 -15.87 -30.77 -86.28
N LEU A 234 -16.86 -30.04 -85.80
CA LEU A 234 -18.27 -30.13 -86.29
C LEU A 234 -18.42 -29.43 -87.66
N GLU A 235 -17.79 -28.26 -87.83
CA GLU A 235 -17.76 -27.53 -89.10
C GLU A 235 -17.10 -28.35 -90.25
N LYS A 236 -16.16 -29.27 -89.92
CA LYS A 236 -15.54 -30.19 -90.89
C LYS A 236 -16.39 -31.40 -91.23
N LYS A 237 -17.45 -31.66 -90.50
CA LYS A 237 -18.35 -32.82 -90.71
C LYS A 237 -19.66 -32.43 -91.40
N LEU A 238 -19.88 -31.17 -91.60
CA LEU A 238 -20.93 -30.61 -92.47
C LEU A 238 -20.39 -30.33 -93.88
#